data_d89f7486d36114c6c5da533bc0b45640
#
_entry.id   d89f7486d36114c6c5da533bc0b45640
#
_cell.length_a   1.000
_cell.length_b   1.000
_cell.length_c   1.000
_cell.angle_alpha   90.00
_cell.angle_beta   90.00
_cell.angle_gamma   90.00
#
_symmetry.space_group_name_H-M   'P 1'
#
loop_
_entity.id
_entity.type
_entity.pdbx_description
1 polymer ?
#
loop_
_entity_poly.entity_id
_entity_poly.type
_entity_poly.pdbx_seq_one_letter_code
_entity_poly.pdbx_strand_id
1 'polypeptide(L)'
;MSSPQKVVIIGAGPGGLSSAMILANRGFEVTVVEKAPRVGGRSAELKVGDYSFDTGPTFLHQKFTLDEIFAETGRCSDDYMDFVKLDPMTRLTWDEETSIETTYDIEKMAANIAEVFPGDEEGYRRFMKDHAPKLRAIYPCLQKPYHKITAYLRSELLKVIPYIATSKSVVDVLDTFFKDDRLKLAFTFQAKYLGMSPWKCPALFSILSYTEYKYGIYHVQGGLCKISEGMAKAAQEDGAKILLSTAMKEVVFENGNAKGVKLENGELLEADHVIMNADYAHAMVNLMNGASKPEEEMGSKKFSCSTFMLYLGLDKIYEDEPHHHILFADDYAQNVNDIRGEKVVSDDMSVYVRNSSITDPTVAPEGHSQLYILVPTINTRHGHDWEATKQEYRDKVLQRIEERTGMKDLREHIVAERILTPTDWRDEGDIFMGATFNLAHTIDQMLYFRPHNRLKGYKNLYLVGGGTHPGSGLPTILESGRISSNMLCDSEGVSYSRADLAPEFLA
;
A
#
# COMPACT_ATOMS: atom_id res chain seq x y z
N MET A 1 -40.73 8.07 -0.11
CA MET A 1 -39.34 7.70 -0.35
C MET A 1 -39.05 6.53 0.58
N SER A 2 -38.50 5.43 0.09
CA SER A 2 -38.01 4.35 0.97
C SER A 2 -36.93 4.91 1.89
N SER A 3 -36.83 4.42 3.13
CA SER A 3 -35.73 4.77 4.03
C SER A 3 -34.38 4.46 3.36
N PRO A 4 -33.31 5.25 3.62
CA PRO A 4 -31.99 4.97 3.11
C PRO A 4 -31.55 3.57 3.54
N GLN A 5 -30.88 2.83 2.64
CA GLN A 5 -30.32 1.53 2.97
C GLN A 5 -29.10 1.68 3.89
N LYS A 6 -29.01 0.79 4.88
CA LYS A 6 -27.96 0.80 5.90
C LYS A 6 -26.73 0.00 5.42
N VAL A 7 -25.58 0.64 5.47
CA VAL A 7 -24.30 0.01 5.14
C VAL A 7 -23.41 0.06 6.38
N VAL A 8 -22.97 -1.11 6.86
CA VAL A 8 -21.95 -1.20 7.91
C VAL A 8 -20.62 -1.56 7.27
N ILE A 9 -19.59 -0.74 7.52
CA ILE A 9 -18.23 -0.91 7.02
C ILE A 9 -17.32 -1.27 8.20
N ILE A 10 -16.58 -2.37 8.09
CA ILE A 10 -15.71 -2.89 9.13
C ILE A 10 -14.27 -2.49 8.81
N GLY A 11 -13.69 -1.65 9.67
CA GLY A 11 -12.34 -1.11 9.54
C GLY A 11 -12.27 0.23 8.81
N ALA A 12 -11.77 1.25 9.51
CA ALA A 12 -11.54 2.60 9.01
C ALA A 12 -10.17 2.78 8.35
N GLY A 13 -9.64 1.74 7.67
CA GLY A 13 -8.49 1.88 6.79
C GLY A 13 -8.88 2.53 5.45
N PRO A 14 -7.90 2.91 4.59
CA PRO A 14 -8.15 3.69 3.36
C PRO A 14 -9.23 3.09 2.44
N GLY A 15 -9.28 1.76 2.29
CA GLY A 15 -10.31 1.12 1.44
C GLY A 15 -11.73 1.26 2.00
N GLY A 16 -11.88 1.09 3.33
CA GLY A 16 -13.16 1.28 4.01
C GLY A 16 -13.63 2.74 3.97
N LEU A 17 -12.70 3.68 4.18
CA LEU A 17 -12.99 5.12 4.12
C LEU A 17 -13.33 5.58 2.70
N SER A 18 -12.65 5.03 1.67
CA SER A 18 -13.05 5.26 0.27
C SER A 18 -14.49 4.83 0.02
N SER A 19 -14.88 3.64 0.52
CA SER A 19 -16.26 3.18 0.42
C SER A 19 -17.23 4.06 1.22
N ALA A 20 -16.84 4.46 2.43
CA ALA A 20 -17.68 5.30 3.30
C ALA A 20 -17.99 6.66 2.66
N MET A 21 -16.95 7.32 2.13
CA MET A 21 -17.09 8.62 1.47
C MET A 21 -18.00 8.53 0.24
N ILE A 22 -17.77 7.53 -0.63
CA ILE A 22 -18.56 7.34 -1.84
C ILE A 22 -20.03 7.00 -1.54
N LEU A 23 -20.27 6.07 -0.61
CA LEU A 23 -21.63 5.60 -0.34
C LEU A 23 -22.46 6.61 0.45
N ALA A 24 -21.87 7.32 1.42
CA ALA A 24 -22.55 8.38 2.13
C ALA A 24 -22.98 9.50 1.17
N ASN A 25 -22.10 9.93 0.27
CA ASN A 25 -22.41 10.91 -0.76
C ASN A 25 -23.56 10.46 -1.69
N ARG A 26 -23.68 9.16 -1.93
CA ARG A 26 -24.73 8.56 -2.76
C ARG A 26 -26.04 8.27 -2.01
N GLY A 27 -26.15 8.72 -0.75
CA GLY A 27 -27.39 8.70 0.03
C GLY A 27 -27.63 7.41 0.84
N PHE A 28 -26.61 6.55 1.04
CA PHE A 28 -26.72 5.44 1.98
C PHE A 28 -26.52 5.89 3.42
N GLU A 29 -27.16 5.21 4.38
CA GLU A 29 -26.89 5.39 5.81
C GLU A 29 -25.64 4.57 6.18
N VAL A 30 -24.49 5.23 6.23
CA VAL A 30 -23.19 4.56 6.43
C VAL A 30 -22.76 4.62 7.89
N THR A 31 -22.37 3.47 8.45
CA THR A 31 -21.70 3.36 9.74
C THR A 31 -20.38 2.59 9.58
N VAL A 32 -19.27 3.24 9.92
CA VAL A 32 -17.94 2.61 9.96
C VAL A 32 -17.64 2.19 11.39
N VAL A 33 -17.18 0.95 11.57
CA VAL A 33 -16.77 0.40 12.87
C VAL A 33 -15.24 0.17 12.86
N GLU A 34 -14.54 0.78 13.80
CA GLU A 34 -13.07 0.70 13.91
C GLU A 34 -12.65 0.36 15.35
N LYS A 35 -11.84 -0.70 15.52
CA LYS A 35 -11.35 -1.15 16.83
C LYS A 35 -10.37 -0.15 17.47
N ALA A 36 -9.58 0.53 16.64
CA ALA A 36 -8.59 1.51 17.08
C ALA A 36 -9.24 2.84 17.50
N PRO A 37 -8.56 3.64 18.34
CA PRO A 37 -9.04 4.97 18.73
C PRO A 37 -8.88 6.02 17.63
N ARG A 38 -8.41 5.64 16.44
CA ARG A 38 -8.18 6.53 15.28
C ARG A 38 -8.44 5.81 13.98
N VAL A 39 -8.69 6.57 12.92
CA VAL A 39 -8.83 6.06 11.56
C VAL A 39 -7.45 5.78 10.93
N GLY A 40 -7.43 5.05 9.81
CA GLY A 40 -6.25 4.84 8.97
C GLY A 40 -5.77 3.38 8.94
N GLY A 41 -6.05 2.56 9.95
CA GLY A 41 -5.54 1.19 9.99
C GLY A 41 -4.02 1.15 9.85
N ARG A 42 -3.49 0.48 8.81
CA ARG A 42 -2.04 0.48 8.50
C ARG A 42 -1.49 1.82 8.01
N SER A 43 -2.34 2.76 7.66
CA SER A 43 -1.98 4.15 7.29
C SER A 43 -2.31 5.13 8.42
N ALA A 44 -2.47 4.64 9.66
CA ALA A 44 -2.73 5.49 10.81
C ALA A 44 -1.47 6.19 11.30
N GLU A 45 -1.66 7.25 12.08
CA GLU A 45 -0.58 7.87 12.84
C GLU A 45 -0.07 6.93 13.94
N LEU A 46 1.24 6.86 14.11
CA LEU A 46 1.91 6.21 15.22
C LEU A 46 2.70 7.27 16.01
N LYS A 47 2.39 7.43 17.29
CA LYS A 47 3.16 8.31 18.19
C LYS A 47 4.18 7.53 19.01
N VAL A 48 5.40 8.06 19.06
CA VAL A 48 6.48 7.56 19.92
C VAL A 48 7.03 8.78 20.68
N GLY A 49 6.61 8.95 21.92
CA GLY A 49 6.84 10.21 22.66
C GLY A 49 6.19 11.39 21.92
N ASP A 50 6.96 12.42 21.67
CA ASP A 50 6.53 13.65 21.00
C ASP A 50 6.68 13.58 19.46
N TYR A 51 7.08 12.43 18.91
CA TYR A 51 7.28 12.22 17.49
C TYR A 51 6.08 11.54 16.85
N SER A 52 5.76 11.98 15.63
CA SER A 52 4.66 11.44 14.83
C SER A 52 5.18 10.70 13.60
N PHE A 53 4.72 9.49 13.38
CA PHE A 53 5.10 8.62 12.27
C PHE A 53 3.88 8.14 11.50
N ASP A 54 4.05 7.84 10.24
CA ASP A 54 3.14 6.93 9.53
C ASP A 54 3.44 5.48 9.93
N THR A 55 2.41 4.69 10.23
CA THR A 55 2.64 3.29 10.63
C THR A 55 3.16 2.44 9.47
N GLY A 56 2.66 2.65 8.24
CA GLY A 56 2.97 1.84 7.07
C GLY A 56 3.39 2.64 5.84
N PRO A 57 2.48 2.98 4.89
CA PRO A 57 2.85 3.70 3.69
C PRO A 57 3.39 5.10 4.02
N THR A 58 4.42 5.52 3.31
CA THR A 58 5.21 6.73 3.60
C THR A 58 5.17 7.76 2.47
N PHE A 59 4.62 7.41 1.32
CA PHE A 59 4.42 8.31 0.18
C PHE A 59 3.20 7.89 -0.65
N LEU A 60 2.62 8.86 -1.32
CA LEU A 60 1.50 8.66 -2.23
C LEU A 60 1.99 8.59 -3.67
N HIS A 61 1.79 7.43 -4.29
CA HIS A 61 1.84 7.28 -5.74
C HIS A 61 0.48 7.57 -6.35
N GLN A 62 0.48 7.99 -7.63
CA GLN A 62 -0.74 8.12 -8.41
C GLN A 62 -1.81 8.95 -7.67
N LYS A 63 -1.43 10.17 -7.22
CA LYS A 63 -2.33 11.09 -6.52
C LYS A 63 -3.67 11.25 -7.26
N PHE A 64 -3.65 11.19 -8.60
CA PHE A 64 -4.85 11.27 -9.43
C PHE A 64 -5.93 10.21 -9.07
N THR A 65 -5.56 9.03 -8.56
CA THR A 65 -6.55 8.03 -8.09
C THR A 65 -7.30 8.54 -6.86
N LEU A 66 -6.61 9.19 -5.93
CA LEU A 66 -7.23 9.84 -4.78
C LEU A 66 -8.11 11.01 -5.22
N ASP A 67 -7.60 11.84 -6.14
CA ASP A 67 -8.32 12.99 -6.69
C ASP A 67 -9.62 12.57 -7.37
N GLU A 68 -9.61 11.47 -8.15
CA GLU A 68 -10.83 10.90 -8.75
C GLU A 68 -11.89 10.53 -7.71
N ILE A 69 -11.47 9.93 -6.58
CA ILE A 69 -12.40 9.51 -5.52
C ILE A 69 -13.04 10.73 -4.84
N PHE A 70 -12.25 11.78 -4.57
CA PHE A 70 -12.78 13.02 -4.04
C PHE A 70 -13.72 13.70 -5.05
N ALA A 71 -13.32 13.76 -6.33
CA ALA A 71 -14.14 14.35 -7.40
C ALA A 71 -15.48 13.62 -7.60
N GLU A 72 -15.55 12.29 -7.42
CA GLU A 72 -16.81 11.53 -7.45
C GLU A 72 -17.81 11.97 -6.34
N THR A 73 -17.33 12.61 -5.28
CA THR A 73 -18.16 13.18 -4.22
C THR A 73 -18.31 14.70 -4.31
N GLY A 74 -17.90 15.29 -5.45
CA GLY A 74 -17.97 16.73 -5.69
C GLY A 74 -16.95 17.55 -4.89
N ARG A 75 -15.84 16.94 -4.44
CA ARG A 75 -14.79 17.54 -3.60
C ARG A 75 -13.44 17.54 -4.29
N CYS A 76 -12.54 18.39 -3.79
CA CYS A 76 -11.12 18.40 -4.15
C CYS A 76 -10.29 17.84 -2.99
N SER A 77 -9.36 16.95 -3.25
CA SER A 77 -8.49 16.37 -2.22
C SER A 77 -7.60 17.44 -1.55
N ASP A 78 -7.20 18.47 -2.32
CA ASP A 78 -6.36 19.58 -1.83
C ASP A 78 -7.09 20.48 -0.80
N ASP A 79 -8.44 20.41 -0.68
CA ASP A 79 -9.20 21.09 0.36
C ASP A 79 -9.13 20.38 1.73
N TYR A 80 -8.62 19.15 1.76
CA TYR A 80 -8.59 18.30 2.95
C TYR A 80 -7.17 18.00 3.47
N MET A 81 -6.16 18.17 2.62
CA MET A 81 -4.78 17.87 2.97
C MET A 81 -3.78 18.60 2.06
N ASP A 82 -2.61 18.93 2.62
CA ASP A 82 -1.55 19.64 1.90
C ASP A 82 -0.54 18.66 1.32
N PHE A 83 -0.45 18.60 -0.01
CA PHE A 83 0.46 17.72 -0.73
C PHE A 83 1.78 18.41 -1.08
N VAL A 84 2.88 17.73 -0.84
CA VAL A 84 4.22 18.13 -1.28
C VAL A 84 4.73 17.12 -2.27
N LYS A 85 4.92 17.53 -3.53
CA LYS A 85 5.58 16.70 -4.54
C LYS A 85 7.08 16.73 -4.31
N LEU A 86 7.69 15.57 -4.11
CA LEU A 86 9.09 15.47 -3.73
C LEU A 86 10.03 15.53 -4.95
N ASP A 87 11.10 16.33 -4.85
CA ASP A 87 12.23 16.36 -5.78
C ASP A 87 13.51 16.78 -5.04
N PRO A 88 14.50 15.90 -4.88
CA PRO A 88 14.54 14.52 -5.37
C PRO A 88 13.47 13.63 -4.71
N MET A 89 13.01 12.63 -5.46
CA MET A 89 12.04 11.65 -4.97
C MET A 89 12.68 10.69 -3.97
N THR A 90 13.80 10.09 -4.34
CA THR A 90 14.50 9.07 -3.54
C THR A 90 15.98 9.09 -3.90
N ARG A 91 16.85 8.94 -2.90
CA ARG A 91 18.24 8.57 -3.12
C ARG A 91 18.35 7.04 -3.08
N LEU A 92 19.00 6.45 -4.08
CA LEU A 92 19.28 5.03 -4.18
C LEU A 92 20.78 4.81 -4.05
N THR A 93 21.21 3.98 -3.11
CA THR A 93 22.63 3.72 -2.82
C THR A 93 22.90 2.24 -2.87
N TRP A 94 23.90 1.84 -3.69
CA TRP A 94 24.36 0.46 -3.82
C TRP A 94 25.60 0.16 -2.97
N ASP A 95 26.51 1.10 -2.92
CA ASP A 95 27.77 1.02 -2.18
C ASP A 95 28.22 2.43 -1.75
N GLU A 96 29.40 2.56 -1.15
CA GLU A 96 29.92 3.85 -0.65
C GLU A 96 30.16 4.89 -1.77
N GLU A 97 30.39 4.43 -3.01
CA GLU A 97 30.76 5.28 -4.15
C GLU A 97 29.60 5.50 -5.12
N THR A 98 28.60 4.61 -5.11
CA THR A 98 27.56 4.59 -6.13
C THR A 98 26.17 4.92 -5.53
N SER A 99 25.71 6.11 -5.83
CA SER A 99 24.34 6.55 -5.50
C SER A 99 23.75 7.39 -6.62
N ILE A 100 22.41 7.45 -6.70
CA ILE A 100 21.69 8.30 -7.63
C ILE A 100 20.47 8.92 -6.96
N GLU A 101 20.20 10.18 -7.23
CA GLU A 101 18.94 10.81 -6.86
C GLU A 101 17.93 10.70 -7.99
N THR A 102 16.76 10.19 -7.67
CA THR A 102 15.68 10.02 -8.64
C THR A 102 14.80 11.27 -8.70
N THR A 103 14.27 11.58 -9.87
CA THR A 103 13.38 12.71 -10.10
C THR A 103 12.29 12.35 -11.13
N TYR A 104 11.17 13.04 -11.06
CA TYR A 104 10.06 12.90 -12.03
C TYR A 104 10.28 13.74 -13.29
N ASP A 105 11.29 14.59 -13.33
CA ASP A 105 11.71 15.28 -14.56
C ASP A 105 12.53 14.30 -15.41
N ILE A 106 11.99 13.96 -16.59
CA ILE A 106 12.57 12.93 -17.46
C ILE A 106 13.99 13.31 -17.92
N GLU A 107 14.22 14.58 -18.27
CA GLU A 107 15.52 14.98 -18.79
C GLU A 107 16.55 15.16 -17.67
N LYS A 108 16.13 15.66 -16.49
CA LYS A 108 16.96 15.69 -15.28
C LYS A 108 17.35 14.29 -14.86
N MET A 109 16.39 13.33 -14.87
CA MET A 109 16.68 11.93 -14.54
C MET A 109 17.63 11.29 -15.56
N ALA A 110 17.46 11.56 -16.85
CA ALA A 110 18.37 11.07 -17.88
C ALA A 110 19.80 11.64 -17.69
N ALA A 111 19.93 12.91 -17.28
CA ALA A 111 21.22 13.51 -16.94
C ALA A 111 21.86 12.84 -15.71
N ASN A 112 21.09 12.62 -14.63
CA ASN A 112 21.58 11.89 -13.45
C ASN A 112 22.05 10.47 -13.81
N ILE A 113 21.31 9.76 -14.69
CA ILE A 113 21.71 8.44 -15.18
C ILE A 113 23.01 8.53 -16.01
N ALA A 114 23.15 9.52 -16.89
CA ALA A 114 24.36 9.68 -17.71
C ALA A 114 25.61 9.93 -16.85
N GLU A 115 25.46 10.59 -15.70
CA GLU A 115 26.54 10.84 -14.76
C GLU A 115 27.00 9.56 -14.03
N VAL A 116 26.05 8.78 -13.53
CA VAL A 116 26.33 7.60 -12.68
C VAL A 116 26.48 6.31 -13.50
N PHE A 117 25.67 6.16 -14.56
CA PHE A 117 25.59 4.97 -15.43
C PHE A 117 25.68 5.37 -16.91
N PRO A 118 26.83 5.88 -17.38
CA PRO A 118 26.96 6.45 -18.72
C PRO A 118 26.62 5.44 -19.83
N GLY A 119 25.74 5.85 -20.74
CA GLY A 119 25.26 5.05 -21.87
C GLY A 119 23.92 4.34 -21.63
N ASP A 120 23.28 4.53 -20.47
CA ASP A 120 21.96 4.00 -20.15
C ASP A 120 20.85 5.10 -20.19
N GLU A 121 21.21 6.39 -20.32
CA GLU A 121 20.28 7.51 -20.41
C GLU A 121 19.28 7.40 -21.55
N GLU A 122 19.73 6.91 -22.72
CA GLU A 122 18.85 6.67 -23.87
C GLU A 122 17.94 5.45 -23.65
N GLY A 123 18.42 4.47 -22.89
CA GLY A 123 17.62 3.34 -22.41
C GLY A 123 16.45 3.82 -21.57
N TYR A 124 16.70 4.77 -20.65
CA TYR A 124 15.69 5.37 -19.81
C TYR A 124 14.62 6.14 -20.63
N ARG A 125 15.04 6.99 -21.58
CA ARG A 125 14.08 7.70 -22.45
C ARG A 125 13.20 6.73 -23.23
N ARG A 126 13.79 5.64 -23.76
CA ARG A 126 13.03 4.57 -24.43
C ARG A 126 12.06 3.87 -23.48
N PHE A 127 12.48 3.57 -22.24
CA PHE A 127 11.64 2.96 -21.21
C PHE A 127 10.40 3.85 -20.93
N MET A 128 10.61 5.14 -20.71
CA MET A 128 9.52 6.08 -20.45
C MET A 128 8.54 6.18 -21.62
N LYS A 129 9.05 6.24 -22.85
CA LYS A 129 8.23 6.28 -24.07
C LYS A 129 7.42 5.00 -24.28
N ASP A 130 8.05 3.85 -24.05
CA ASP A 130 7.44 2.52 -24.29
C ASP A 130 6.33 2.18 -23.27
N HIS A 131 6.46 2.66 -22.02
CA HIS A 131 5.53 2.37 -20.96
C HIS A 131 4.29 3.28 -20.92
N ALA A 132 4.33 4.46 -21.50
CA ALA A 132 3.19 5.38 -21.57
C ALA A 132 1.92 4.73 -22.15
N PRO A 133 1.94 4.10 -23.36
CA PRO A 133 0.76 3.43 -23.90
C PRO A 133 0.33 2.21 -23.09
N LYS A 134 1.26 1.54 -22.39
CA LYS A 134 0.94 0.40 -21.53
C LYS A 134 0.08 0.85 -20.34
N LEU A 135 0.45 1.95 -19.67
CA LEU A 135 -0.34 2.47 -18.56
C LEU A 135 -1.75 2.87 -19.01
N ARG A 136 -1.88 3.57 -20.15
CA ARG A 136 -3.19 3.95 -20.71
C ARG A 136 -4.10 2.74 -20.96
N ALA A 137 -3.52 1.61 -21.37
CA ALA A 137 -4.28 0.39 -21.60
C ALA A 137 -4.66 -0.33 -20.29
N ILE A 138 -3.76 -0.35 -19.29
CA ILE A 138 -3.90 -1.12 -18.06
C ILE A 138 -4.80 -0.40 -17.05
N TYR A 139 -4.66 0.92 -16.90
CA TYR A 139 -5.33 1.68 -15.84
C TYR A 139 -6.86 1.46 -15.80
N PRO A 140 -7.60 1.51 -16.92
CA PRO A 140 -9.03 1.23 -16.90
C PRO A 140 -9.38 -0.20 -16.44
N CYS A 141 -8.46 -1.15 -16.58
CA CYS A 141 -8.68 -2.52 -16.12
C CYS A 141 -8.62 -2.63 -14.59
N LEU A 142 -7.81 -1.81 -13.93
CA LEU A 142 -7.71 -1.80 -12.47
C LEU A 142 -8.99 -1.29 -11.80
N GLN A 143 -9.81 -0.55 -12.52
CA GLN A 143 -11.04 0.06 -12.03
C GLN A 143 -12.31 -0.80 -12.20
N LYS A 144 -12.16 -2.05 -12.60
CA LYS A 144 -13.29 -2.95 -12.91
C LYS A 144 -13.27 -4.21 -12.05
N PRO A 145 -14.44 -4.74 -11.64
CA PRO A 145 -14.51 -6.00 -10.89
C PRO A 145 -14.25 -7.21 -11.79
N TYR A 146 -13.58 -8.24 -11.27
CA TYR A 146 -13.28 -9.51 -11.99
C TYR A 146 -13.94 -10.73 -11.35
N HIS A 147 -15.16 -10.59 -10.85
CA HIS A 147 -15.92 -11.66 -10.20
C HIS A 147 -16.53 -12.70 -11.17
N LYS A 148 -16.44 -12.49 -12.48
CA LYS A 148 -16.90 -13.40 -13.53
C LYS A 148 -15.77 -13.66 -14.51
N ILE A 149 -15.61 -14.92 -14.93
CA ILE A 149 -14.61 -15.31 -15.94
C ILE A 149 -14.80 -14.57 -17.27
N THR A 150 -16.05 -14.24 -17.60
CA THR A 150 -16.41 -13.46 -18.79
C THR A 150 -15.82 -12.03 -18.76
N ALA A 151 -15.36 -11.54 -17.60
CA ALA A 151 -14.67 -10.26 -17.51
C ALA A 151 -13.38 -10.22 -18.36
N TYR A 152 -12.78 -11.39 -18.65
CA TYR A 152 -11.62 -11.46 -19.55
C TYR A 152 -11.95 -11.16 -21.02
N LEU A 153 -13.23 -11.14 -21.39
CA LEU A 153 -13.69 -10.78 -22.75
C LEU A 153 -13.99 -9.29 -22.89
N ARG A 154 -13.73 -8.47 -21.87
CA ARG A 154 -13.94 -7.03 -21.94
C ARG A 154 -12.97 -6.37 -22.92
N SER A 155 -13.44 -5.35 -23.62
CA SER A 155 -12.65 -4.60 -24.61
C SER A 155 -11.40 -3.95 -24.00
N GLU A 156 -11.48 -3.53 -22.74
CA GLU A 156 -10.35 -2.95 -22.01
C GLU A 156 -9.21 -3.98 -21.87
N LEU A 157 -9.51 -5.22 -21.47
CA LEU A 157 -8.49 -6.27 -21.38
C LEU A 157 -7.93 -6.69 -22.73
N LEU A 158 -8.75 -6.69 -23.78
CA LEU A 158 -8.27 -6.98 -25.13
C LEU A 158 -7.21 -5.96 -25.59
N LYS A 159 -7.33 -4.69 -25.16
CA LYS A 159 -6.33 -3.64 -25.43
C LYS A 159 -5.01 -3.85 -24.66
N VAL A 160 -5.03 -4.60 -23.58
CA VAL A 160 -3.81 -4.92 -22.79
C VAL A 160 -3.02 -6.08 -23.40
N ILE A 161 -3.68 -6.98 -24.17
CA ILE A 161 -3.04 -8.18 -24.74
C ILE A 161 -1.71 -7.89 -25.45
N PRO A 162 -1.55 -6.84 -26.27
CA PRO A 162 -0.28 -6.55 -26.94
C PRO A 162 0.88 -6.23 -25.97
N TYR A 163 0.56 -5.87 -24.72
CA TYR A 163 1.52 -5.48 -23.70
C TYR A 163 1.80 -6.58 -22.67
N ILE A 164 1.05 -7.70 -22.73
CA ILE A 164 1.25 -8.83 -21.83
C ILE A 164 2.34 -9.74 -22.37
N ALA A 165 3.54 -9.61 -21.84
CA ALA A 165 4.65 -10.54 -22.07
C ALA A 165 4.58 -11.65 -21.02
N THR A 166 3.75 -12.66 -21.25
CA THR A 166 3.38 -13.69 -20.25
C THR A 166 4.54 -14.56 -19.76
N SER A 167 5.63 -14.65 -20.53
CA SER A 167 6.81 -15.45 -20.19
C SER A 167 7.98 -14.64 -19.63
N LYS A 168 7.88 -13.30 -19.61
CA LYS A 168 8.95 -12.41 -19.16
C LYS A 168 8.71 -11.89 -17.76
N SER A 169 9.81 -11.74 -17.01
CA SER A 169 9.83 -11.04 -15.72
C SER A 169 10.06 -9.53 -15.90
N VAL A 170 9.95 -8.77 -14.81
CA VAL A 170 10.33 -7.34 -14.79
C VAL A 170 11.79 -7.19 -15.21
N VAL A 171 12.70 -8.02 -14.67
CA VAL A 171 14.14 -7.98 -15.01
C VAL A 171 14.35 -8.25 -16.50
N ASP A 172 13.70 -9.27 -17.10
CA ASP A 172 13.83 -9.56 -18.54
C ASP A 172 13.40 -8.37 -19.42
N VAL A 173 12.44 -7.56 -18.96
CA VAL A 173 12.04 -6.35 -19.67
C VAL A 173 13.09 -5.26 -19.52
N LEU A 174 13.60 -5.05 -18.29
CA LEU A 174 14.59 -4.02 -18.02
C LEU A 174 15.93 -4.29 -18.74
N ASP A 175 16.29 -5.56 -18.97
CA ASP A 175 17.45 -5.97 -19.79
C ASP A 175 17.38 -5.43 -21.23
N THR A 176 16.19 -5.12 -21.73
CA THR A 176 16.03 -4.52 -23.07
C THR A 176 16.30 -3.02 -23.10
N PHE A 177 16.34 -2.37 -21.95
CA PHE A 177 16.53 -0.92 -21.82
C PHE A 177 17.88 -0.53 -21.22
N PHE A 178 18.34 -1.25 -20.19
CA PHE A 178 19.51 -0.90 -19.40
C PHE A 178 20.61 -1.95 -19.51
N LYS A 179 21.86 -1.49 -19.45
CA LYS A 179 23.06 -2.33 -19.48
C LYS A 179 23.60 -2.61 -18.08
N ASP A 180 23.65 -1.56 -17.23
CA ASP A 180 24.16 -1.69 -15.86
C ASP A 180 23.12 -2.37 -14.96
N ASP A 181 23.53 -3.47 -14.30
CA ASP A 181 22.64 -4.25 -13.43
C ASP A 181 22.19 -3.46 -12.19
N ARG A 182 23.01 -2.53 -11.69
CA ARG A 182 22.65 -1.67 -10.56
C ARG A 182 21.52 -0.71 -10.94
N LEU A 183 21.60 -0.10 -12.14
CA LEU A 183 20.51 0.75 -12.62
C LEU A 183 19.21 -0.04 -12.79
N LYS A 184 19.26 -1.30 -13.25
CA LYS A 184 18.04 -2.15 -13.32
C LYS A 184 17.36 -2.27 -11.97
N LEU A 185 18.14 -2.36 -10.86
CA LEU A 185 17.59 -2.42 -9.52
C LEU A 185 16.78 -1.18 -9.16
N ALA A 186 17.17 0.01 -9.63
CA ALA A 186 16.40 1.25 -9.46
C ALA A 186 14.98 1.19 -10.06
N PHE A 187 14.74 0.26 -10.98
CA PHE A 187 13.45 0.02 -11.62
C PHE A 187 12.79 -1.29 -11.17
N THR A 188 13.32 -1.95 -10.17
CA THR A 188 12.80 -3.24 -9.66
C THR A 188 12.31 -3.17 -8.23
N PHE A 189 12.80 -2.23 -7.41
CA PHE A 189 12.48 -2.21 -5.98
C PHE A 189 10.98 -2.02 -5.73
N GLN A 190 10.25 -1.40 -6.67
CA GLN A 190 8.79 -1.27 -6.62
C GLN A 190 8.08 -2.64 -6.62
N ALA A 191 8.70 -3.70 -7.13
CA ALA A 191 8.16 -5.06 -7.04
C ALA A 191 8.12 -5.58 -5.58
N LYS A 192 8.99 -5.07 -4.70
CA LYS A 192 8.95 -5.37 -3.25
C LYS A 192 7.67 -4.87 -2.58
N TYR A 193 7.10 -3.75 -3.04
CA TYR A 193 5.80 -3.25 -2.56
C TYR A 193 4.64 -4.22 -2.82
N LEU A 194 4.84 -5.19 -3.72
CA LEU A 194 3.89 -6.25 -4.04
C LEU A 194 4.25 -7.58 -3.35
N GLY A 195 5.35 -7.60 -2.60
CA GLY A 195 5.88 -8.81 -1.98
C GLY A 195 6.41 -9.84 -2.99
N MET A 196 6.96 -9.39 -4.12
CA MET A 196 7.46 -10.28 -5.18
C MET A 196 8.93 -10.04 -5.50
N SER A 197 9.62 -11.11 -5.91
CA SER A 197 10.94 -11.04 -6.52
C SER A 197 10.84 -10.46 -7.93
N PRO A 198 11.64 -9.45 -8.33
CA PRO A 198 11.60 -8.88 -9.68
C PRO A 198 11.94 -9.88 -10.79
N TRP A 199 12.69 -10.94 -10.51
CA TRP A 199 12.97 -12.04 -11.44
C TRP A 199 11.78 -12.97 -11.70
N LYS A 200 10.74 -12.90 -10.85
CA LYS A 200 9.51 -13.72 -10.96
C LYS A 200 8.24 -12.88 -11.07
N CYS A 201 8.38 -11.58 -10.84
CA CYS A 201 7.31 -10.61 -11.02
C CYS A 201 7.00 -10.48 -12.51
N PRO A 202 5.73 -10.65 -12.94
CA PRO A 202 5.37 -10.51 -14.36
C PRO A 202 5.80 -9.16 -14.94
N ALA A 203 6.27 -9.18 -16.17
CA ALA A 203 6.79 -8.02 -16.92
C ALA A 203 5.89 -6.78 -16.85
N LEU A 204 4.57 -6.99 -16.78
CA LEU A 204 3.57 -5.92 -16.69
C LEU A 204 3.79 -4.98 -15.51
N PHE A 205 4.37 -5.48 -14.42
CA PHE A 205 4.62 -4.69 -13.21
C PHE A 205 5.77 -3.67 -13.33
N SER A 206 6.54 -3.69 -14.43
CA SER A 206 7.46 -2.60 -14.77
C SER A 206 6.74 -1.25 -14.93
N ILE A 207 5.41 -1.28 -15.08
CA ILE A 207 4.56 -0.08 -15.09
C ILE A 207 4.61 0.69 -13.76
N LEU A 208 4.92 0.05 -12.64
CA LEU A 208 5.03 0.72 -11.34
C LEU A 208 6.19 1.71 -11.32
N SER A 209 7.35 1.29 -11.81
CA SER A 209 8.51 2.19 -11.95
C SER A 209 8.19 3.33 -12.93
N TYR A 210 7.54 3.03 -14.05
CA TYR A 210 7.10 4.09 -14.97
C TYR A 210 6.20 5.12 -14.29
N THR A 211 5.20 4.67 -13.49
CA THR A 211 4.28 5.60 -12.83
C THR A 211 5.00 6.48 -11.81
N GLU A 212 5.97 5.94 -11.09
CA GLU A 212 6.78 6.67 -10.13
C GLU A 212 7.60 7.77 -10.83
N TYR A 213 8.38 7.41 -11.85
CA TYR A 213 9.22 8.36 -12.60
C TYR A 213 8.42 9.36 -13.44
N LYS A 214 7.21 9.03 -13.86
CA LYS A 214 6.37 9.94 -14.65
C LYS A 214 5.59 10.93 -13.80
N TYR A 215 4.97 10.46 -12.72
CA TYR A 215 4.04 11.27 -11.94
C TYR A 215 4.65 11.79 -10.62
N GLY A 216 5.78 11.21 -10.21
CA GLY A 216 6.42 11.52 -8.96
C GLY A 216 5.73 10.87 -7.76
N ILE A 217 6.26 11.16 -6.60
CA ILE A 217 5.72 10.76 -5.30
C ILE A 217 5.40 11.99 -4.46
N TYR A 218 4.40 11.86 -3.60
CA TYR A 218 3.93 12.95 -2.77
C TYR A 218 4.05 12.58 -1.30
N HIS A 219 4.52 13.54 -0.51
CA HIS A 219 4.33 13.58 0.92
C HIS A 219 3.06 14.37 1.25
N VAL A 220 2.43 14.09 2.38
CA VAL A 220 1.33 14.89 2.92
C VAL A 220 1.80 15.51 4.24
N GLN A 221 1.64 16.81 4.41
CA GLN A 221 2.02 17.51 5.63
C GLN A 221 1.27 16.93 6.84
N GLY A 222 2.01 16.60 7.89
CA GLY A 222 1.51 15.86 9.06
C GLY A 222 1.45 14.33 8.88
N GLY A 223 1.97 13.80 7.75
CA GLY A 223 2.03 12.37 7.43
C GLY A 223 0.91 11.90 6.50
N LEU A 224 1.09 10.73 5.91
CA LEU A 224 0.09 10.10 5.02
C LEU A 224 -1.20 9.70 5.74
N CYS A 225 -1.17 9.59 7.07
CA CYS A 225 -2.37 9.40 7.90
C CYS A 225 -3.45 10.45 7.62
N LYS A 226 -3.06 11.68 7.21
CA LYS A 226 -3.97 12.76 6.83
C LYS A 226 -4.89 12.41 5.66
N ILE A 227 -4.50 11.52 4.78
CA ILE A 227 -5.38 10.99 3.72
C ILE A 227 -6.60 10.30 4.34
N SER A 228 -6.37 9.43 5.32
CA SER A 228 -7.46 8.74 6.02
C SER A 228 -8.32 9.69 6.83
N GLU A 229 -7.72 10.68 7.51
CA GLU A 229 -8.45 11.71 8.24
C GLU A 229 -9.30 12.57 7.31
N GLY A 230 -8.76 13.03 6.18
CA GLY A 230 -9.47 13.80 5.17
C GLY A 230 -10.66 13.05 4.57
N MET A 231 -10.47 11.76 4.25
CA MET A 231 -11.54 10.90 3.75
C MET A 231 -12.62 10.66 4.80
N ALA A 232 -12.24 10.46 6.07
CA ALA A 232 -13.17 10.32 7.19
C ALA A 232 -14.02 11.59 7.38
N LYS A 233 -13.37 12.76 7.33
CA LYS A 233 -14.04 14.06 7.39
C LYS A 233 -15.04 14.22 6.25
N ALA A 234 -14.64 13.94 5.00
CA ALA A 234 -15.53 14.02 3.84
C ALA A 234 -16.73 13.08 3.95
N ALA A 235 -16.54 11.85 4.45
CA ALA A 235 -17.62 10.91 4.69
C ALA A 235 -18.59 11.42 5.78
N GLN A 236 -18.08 11.99 6.87
CA GLN A 236 -18.89 12.54 7.95
C GLN A 236 -19.70 13.78 7.53
N GLU A 237 -19.16 14.61 6.64
CA GLU A 237 -19.89 15.74 6.04
C GLU A 237 -21.12 15.28 5.26
N ASP A 238 -21.09 14.07 4.67
CA ASP A 238 -22.24 13.44 4.01
C ASP A 238 -23.07 12.55 4.96
N GLY A 239 -22.83 12.64 6.28
CA GLY A 239 -23.66 11.99 7.32
C GLY A 239 -23.20 10.59 7.73
N ALA A 240 -22.04 10.10 7.27
CA ALA A 240 -21.48 8.83 7.76
C ALA A 240 -21.14 8.91 9.26
N LYS A 241 -21.42 7.83 9.99
CA LYS A 241 -21.01 7.65 11.39
C LYS A 241 -19.72 6.85 11.44
N ILE A 242 -18.74 7.31 12.21
CA ILE A 242 -17.48 6.57 12.43
C ILE A 242 -17.38 6.26 13.93
N LEU A 243 -17.49 4.98 14.27
CA LEU A 243 -17.41 4.45 15.63
C LEU A 243 -16.00 3.95 15.90
N LEU A 244 -15.19 4.79 16.54
CA LEU A 244 -13.83 4.44 16.97
C LEU A 244 -13.88 3.66 18.28
N SER A 245 -12.76 3.00 18.64
CA SER A 245 -12.62 2.14 19.83
C SER A 245 -13.79 1.14 19.95
N THR A 246 -14.29 0.70 18.80
CA THR A 246 -15.45 -0.17 18.67
C THR A 246 -15.05 -1.42 17.88
N ALA A 247 -14.73 -2.50 18.61
CA ALA A 247 -14.33 -3.76 18.01
C ALA A 247 -15.56 -4.58 17.60
N MET A 248 -15.53 -5.10 16.36
CA MET A 248 -16.51 -6.09 15.93
C MET A 248 -16.10 -7.50 16.38
N LYS A 249 -17.09 -8.33 16.68
CA LYS A 249 -16.93 -9.74 17.00
C LYS A 249 -17.10 -10.63 15.78
N GLU A 250 -18.20 -10.47 15.07
CA GLU A 250 -18.57 -11.35 13.96
C GLU A 250 -19.60 -10.70 13.02
N VAL A 251 -19.61 -11.13 11.77
CA VAL A 251 -20.74 -10.89 10.86
C VAL A 251 -21.86 -11.86 11.20
N VAL A 252 -23.08 -11.34 11.35
CA VAL A 252 -24.28 -12.14 11.59
C VAL A 252 -24.97 -12.45 10.27
N PHE A 253 -25.25 -13.72 10.02
CA PHE A 253 -25.92 -14.19 8.80
C PHE A 253 -27.32 -14.69 9.11
N GLU A 254 -28.26 -14.38 8.21
CA GLU A 254 -29.62 -14.89 8.21
C GLU A 254 -30.06 -15.20 6.78
N ASN A 255 -30.62 -16.37 6.55
CA ASN A 255 -31.08 -16.82 5.21
C ASN A 255 -30.03 -16.67 4.09
N GLY A 256 -28.76 -16.87 4.41
CA GLY A 256 -27.64 -16.81 3.45
C GLY A 256 -27.20 -15.38 3.07
N ASN A 257 -27.65 -14.35 3.80
CA ASN A 257 -27.21 -12.96 3.64
C ASN A 257 -26.67 -12.43 4.96
N ALA A 258 -25.83 -11.40 4.89
CA ALA A 258 -25.41 -10.65 6.07
C ALA A 258 -26.60 -9.85 6.59
N LYS A 259 -26.93 -10.00 7.87
CA LYS A 259 -27.98 -9.24 8.58
C LYS A 259 -27.41 -8.00 9.28
N GLY A 260 -26.12 -8.03 9.58
CA GLY A 260 -25.45 -6.98 10.32
C GLY A 260 -24.14 -7.47 10.94
N VAL A 261 -23.65 -6.68 11.87
CA VAL A 261 -22.36 -6.87 12.55
C VAL A 261 -22.60 -6.89 14.06
N LYS A 262 -22.16 -7.94 14.73
CA LYS A 262 -22.18 -8.02 16.18
C LYS A 262 -20.88 -7.43 16.72
N LEU A 263 -21.00 -6.51 17.65
CA LEU A 263 -19.88 -5.87 18.35
C LEU A 263 -19.43 -6.74 19.54
N GLU A 264 -18.21 -6.51 20.04
CA GLU A 264 -17.69 -7.19 21.23
C GLU A 264 -18.51 -6.90 22.49
N ASN A 265 -19.15 -5.73 22.58
CA ASN A 265 -20.07 -5.38 23.69
C ASN A 265 -21.42 -6.11 23.62
N GLY A 266 -21.66 -6.91 22.57
CA GLY A 266 -22.87 -7.69 22.35
C GLY A 266 -23.94 -6.99 21.53
N GLU A 267 -23.80 -5.71 21.20
CA GLU A 267 -24.71 -4.94 20.35
C GLU A 267 -24.72 -5.48 18.92
N LEU A 268 -25.89 -5.52 18.29
CA LEU A 268 -26.07 -5.84 16.89
C LEU A 268 -26.34 -4.55 16.09
N LEU A 269 -25.42 -4.21 15.20
CA LEU A 269 -25.62 -3.19 14.17
C LEU A 269 -26.30 -3.85 12.96
N GLU A 270 -27.59 -3.65 12.80
CA GLU A 270 -28.33 -4.16 11.65
C GLU A 270 -27.90 -3.42 10.37
N ALA A 271 -27.74 -4.15 9.26
CA ALA A 271 -27.31 -3.62 7.99
C ALA A 271 -28.00 -4.33 6.82
N ASP A 272 -28.37 -3.56 5.79
CA ASP A 272 -28.78 -4.10 4.50
C ASP A 272 -27.57 -4.62 3.72
N HIS A 273 -26.41 -3.96 3.90
CA HIS A 273 -25.12 -4.35 3.28
C HIS A 273 -23.98 -4.25 4.29
N VAL A 274 -23.01 -5.17 4.15
CA VAL A 274 -21.78 -5.18 4.95
C VAL A 274 -20.58 -5.09 4.03
N ILE A 275 -19.63 -4.21 4.36
CA ILE A 275 -18.33 -4.09 3.68
C ILE A 275 -17.23 -4.44 4.67
N MET A 276 -16.44 -5.47 4.34
CA MET A 276 -15.31 -5.93 5.15
C MET A 276 -14.02 -5.32 4.62
N ASN A 277 -13.39 -4.47 5.44
CA ASN A 277 -12.08 -3.85 5.17
C ASN A 277 -10.99 -4.27 6.18
N ALA A 278 -11.22 -5.30 6.98
CA ALA A 278 -10.16 -5.92 7.77
C ALA A 278 -9.18 -6.70 6.86
N ASP A 279 -8.05 -7.13 7.40
CA ASP A 279 -7.15 -8.03 6.67
C ASP A 279 -7.93 -9.24 6.15
N TYR A 280 -7.81 -9.52 4.84
CA TYR A 280 -8.67 -10.52 4.19
C TYR A 280 -8.57 -11.90 4.85
N ALA A 281 -7.36 -12.37 5.08
CA ALA A 281 -7.18 -13.72 5.63
C ALA A 281 -7.59 -13.78 7.10
N HIS A 282 -7.24 -12.78 7.90
CA HIS A 282 -7.70 -12.64 9.27
C HIS A 282 -9.24 -12.60 9.33
N ALA A 283 -9.87 -11.78 8.49
CA ALA A 283 -11.33 -11.69 8.45
C ALA A 283 -11.98 -13.03 8.11
N MET A 284 -11.48 -13.73 7.10
CA MET A 284 -12.05 -15.02 6.67
C MET A 284 -11.89 -16.10 7.73
N VAL A 285 -10.83 -16.06 8.53
CA VAL A 285 -10.62 -17.04 9.61
C VAL A 285 -11.44 -16.70 10.85
N ASN A 286 -11.43 -15.43 11.27
CA ASN A 286 -11.86 -15.04 12.61
C ASN A 286 -13.19 -14.28 12.69
N LEU A 287 -13.58 -13.56 11.63
CA LEU A 287 -14.68 -12.59 11.71
C LEU A 287 -15.92 -13.00 10.90
N MET A 288 -15.80 -13.97 10.00
CA MET A 288 -16.87 -14.42 9.09
C MET A 288 -17.59 -15.66 9.62
N ASN A 289 -18.21 -15.57 10.80
CA ASN A 289 -19.00 -16.68 11.34
C ASN A 289 -20.04 -17.18 10.32
N GLY A 290 -20.06 -18.50 10.05
CA GLY A 290 -20.93 -19.10 9.02
C GLY A 290 -20.43 -19.00 7.56
N ALA A 291 -19.47 -18.10 7.27
CA ALA A 291 -18.75 -18.01 6.00
C ALA A 291 -17.23 -18.14 6.20
N SER A 292 -16.79 -18.51 7.39
CA SER A 292 -15.38 -18.65 7.75
C SER A 292 -14.69 -19.74 6.95
N LYS A 293 -13.39 -19.58 6.78
CA LYS A 293 -12.50 -20.56 6.16
C LYS A 293 -11.55 -21.13 7.21
N PRO A 294 -11.20 -22.43 7.11
CA PRO A 294 -10.18 -23.00 7.99
C PRO A 294 -8.85 -22.23 7.85
N GLU A 295 -8.18 -22.01 8.96
CA GLU A 295 -6.87 -21.34 8.99
C GLU A 295 -5.86 -22.05 8.09
N GLU A 296 -5.87 -23.40 8.07
CA GLU A 296 -5.02 -24.20 7.19
C GLU A 296 -5.26 -23.92 5.70
N GLU A 297 -6.54 -23.76 5.27
CA GLU A 297 -6.86 -23.39 3.89
C GLU A 297 -6.30 -22.02 3.55
N MET A 298 -6.44 -21.06 4.46
CA MET A 298 -5.89 -19.73 4.27
C MET A 298 -4.36 -19.76 4.27
N GLY A 299 -3.75 -20.46 5.19
CA GLY A 299 -2.30 -20.61 5.32
C GLY A 299 -1.64 -21.31 4.14
N SER A 300 -2.37 -22.12 3.36
CA SER A 300 -1.85 -22.74 2.13
C SER A 300 -1.63 -21.76 0.97
N LYS A 301 -2.21 -20.55 1.03
CA LYS A 301 -2.03 -19.52 0.00
C LYS A 301 -0.64 -18.90 0.06
N LYS A 302 -0.25 -18.23 -1.02
CA LYS A 302 1.01 -17.47 -1.10
C LYS A 302 0.78 -16.09 -0.49
N PHE A 303 1.56 -15.78 0.54
CA PHE A 303 1.55 -14.45 1.18
C PHE A 303 2.80 -13.65 0.80
N SER A 304 2.74 -12.36 1.03
CA SER A 304 3.88 -11.47 0.88
C SER A 304 4.90 -11.68 2.00
N CYS A 305 6.06 -11.10 1.84
CA CYS A 305 6.98 -10.85 2.95
C CYS A 305 6.33 -9.98 4.02
N SER A 306 7.04 -9.84 5.14
CA SER A 306 6.76 -8.88 6.19
C SER A 306 7.78 -7.75 6.18
N THR A 307 7.73 -6.91 7.21
CA THR A 307 8.68 -5.83 7.46
C THR A 307 9.11 -5.81 8.91
N PHE A 308 10.39 -5.54 9.13
CA PHE A 308 10.93 -5.12 10.41
C PHE A 308 11.04 -3.60 10.39
N MET A 309 10.52 -2.93 11.41
CA MET A 309 10.39 -1.49 11.43
C MET A 309 11.13 -0.91 12.63
N LEU A 310 11.83 0.23 12.41
CA LEU A 310 12.31 1.10 13.47
C LEU A 310 11.68 2.49 13.27
N TYR A 311 11.11 3.01 14.34
CA TYR A 311 10.61 4.37 14.43
C TYR A 311 11.48 5.09 15.44
N LEU A 312 12.31 6.03 15.00
CA LEU A 312 13.32 6.69 15.80
C LEU A 312 13.05 8.18 15.89
N GLY A 313 12.89 8.69 17.12
CA GLY A 313 12.96 10.11 17.41
C GLY A 313 14.41 10.49 17.72
N LEU A 314 14.91 11.55 17.10
CA LEU A 314 16.28 12.01 17.21
C LEU A 314 16.33 13.44 17.74
N ASP A 315 17.32 13.76 18.60
CA ASP A 315 17.62 15.11 19.06
C ASP A 315 18.56 15.88 18.10
N LYS A 316 18.63 15.41 16.83
CA LYS A 316 19.46 15.97 15.76
C LYS A 316 18.70 15.93 14.44
N ILE A 317 18.94 16.91 13.57
CA ILE A 317 18.47 16.92 12.19
C ILE A 317 19.64 16.60 11.27
N TYR A 318 19.47 15.61 10.39
CA TYR A 318 20.43 15.27 9.33
C TYR A 318 19.96 15.94 8.02
N GLU A 319 20.35 17.20 7.81
CA GLU A 319 19.88 18.02 6.68
C GLU A 319 20.32 17.48 5.31
N ASP A 320 21.49 16.83 5.25
CA ASP A 320 22.04 16.25 4.02
C ASP A 320 21.42 14.89 3.66
N GLU A 321 20.64 14.31 4.58
CA GLU A 321 19.94 13.05 4.36
C GLU A 321 18.61 13.32 3.65
N PRO A 322 18.34 12.69 2.47
CA PRO A 322 17.13 12.97 1.70
C PRO A 322 15.87 12.50 2.42
N HIS A 323 14.71 13.00 1.98
CA HIS A 323 13.41 12.57 2.50
C HIS A 323 13.23 11.05 2.40
N HIS A 324 13.64 10.44 1.30
CA HIS A 324 13.64 9.00 1.08
C HIS A 324 15.01 8.52 0.66
N HIS A 325 15.51 7.49 1.31
CA HIS A 325 16.77 6.83 0.98
C HIS A 325 16.60 5.31 0.99
N ILE A 326 17.04 4.65 -0.06
CA ILE A 326 17.07 3.19 -0.16
C ILE A 326 18.53 2.73 -0.26
N LEU A 327 18.93 1.91 0.71
CA LEU A 327 20.21 1.23 0.73
C LEU A 327 19.98 -0.19 0.22
N PHE A 328 20.59 -0.56 -0.89
CA PHE A 328 20.49 -1.91 -1.41
C PHE A 328 21.40 -2.89 -0.64
N ALA A 329 20.96 -4.14 -0.54
CA ALA A 329 21.79 -5.25 -0.09
C ALA A 329 22.97 -5.44 -1.06
N ASP A 330 24.12 -5.95 -0.56
CA ASP A 330 25.30 -6.18 -1.39
C ASP A 330 25.04 -7.29 -2.43
N ASP A 331 24.41 -8.40 -2.01
CA ASP A 331 23.81 -9.38 -2.91
C ASP A 331 22.27 -9.26 -2.87
N TYR A 332 21.76 -8.30 -3.63
CA TYR A 332 20.32 -8.06 -3.70
C TYR A 332 19.50 -9.27 -4.15
N ALA A 333 20.04 -10.10 -5.04
CA ALA A 333 19.36 -11.29 -5.53
C ALA A 333 19.21 -12.34 -4.41
N GLN A 334 20.27 -12.55 -3.64
CA GLN A 334 20.24 -13.45 -2.48
C GLN A 334 19.30 -12.91 -1.40
N ASN A 335 19.38 -11.60 -1.06
CA ASN A 335 18.47 -10.97 -0.09
C ASN A 335 16.99 -11.17 -0.46
N VAL A 336 16.64 -11.00 -1.75
CA VAL A 336 15.28 -11.25 -2.23
C VAL A 336 14.89 -12.73 -2.15
N ASN A 337 15.83 -13.65 -2.39
CA ASN A 337 15.58 -15.09 -2.29
C ASN A 337 15.39 -15.53 -0.82
N ASP A 338 16.14 -14.99 0.12
CA ASP A 338 16.02 -15.25 1.56
C ASP A 338 14.63 -14.83 2.05
N ILE A 339 14.25 -13.58 1.77
CA ILE A 339 12.95 -13.03 2.13
C ILE A 339 11.81 -13.87 1.55
N ARG A 340 11.93 -14.26 0.27
CA ARG A 340 10.90 -15.04 -0.43
C ARG A 340 10.82 -16.49 0.04
N GLY A 341 11.95 -17.06 0.47
CA GLY A 341 12.02 -18.41 1.02
C GLY A 341 11.28 -18.52 2.36
N GLU A 342 11.00 -17.39 3.00
CA GLU A 342 10.29 -17.27 4.29
C GLU A 342 10.98 -17.98 5.46
N LYS A 343 12.24 -18.41 5.29
CA LYS A 343 12.97 -19.24 6.28
C LYS A 343 14.19 -18.58 6.89
N VAL A 344 14.78 -17.63 6.19
CA VAL A 344 16.04 -17.01 6.57
C VAL A 344 15.83 -15.52 6.74
N VAL A 345 16.15 -15.01 7.91
CA VAL A 345 16.30 -13.57 8.14
C VAL A 345 17.67 -13.20 7.59
N SER A 346 17.70 -12.40 6.53
CA SER A 346 18.94 -12.04 5.85
C SER A 346 19.76 -11.08 6.67
N ASP A 347 21.05 -11.34 6.82
CA ASP A 347 22.02 -10.40 7.42
C ASP A 347 22.47 -9.34 6.42
N ASP A 348 22.49 -9.66 5.12
CA ASP A 348 22.66 -8.68 4.04
C ASP A 348 21.30 -8.15 3.62
N MET A 349 20.90 -7.02 4.20
CA MET A 349 19.56 -6.46 4.05
C MET A 349 19.54 -5.18 3.23
N SER A 350 18.49 -5.01 2.44
CA SER A 350 18.15 -3.68 1.93
C SER A 350 17.40 -2.91 3.00
N VAL A 351 17.74 -1.64 3.17
CA VAL A 351 17.13 -0.76 4.18
C VAL A 351 16.50 0.43 3.49
N TYR A 352 15.27 0.75 3.83
CA TYR A 352 14.62 1.99 3.45
C TYR A 352 14.57 2.92 4.67
N VAL A 353 15.06 4.14 4.48
CA VAL A 353 15.07 5.20 5.48
C VAL A 353 14.22 6.35 4.97
N ARG A 354 13.33 6.88 5.82
CA ARG A 354 12.60 8.10 5.55
C ARG A 354 12.94 9.13 6.63
N ASN A 355 13.43 10.28 6.17
CA ASN A 355 13.71 11.46 6.98
C ASN A 355 12.70 12.56 6.59
N SER A 356 11.45 12.45 7.06
CA SER A 356 10.42 13.41 6.66
C SER A 356 10.58 14.78 7.31
N SER A 357 11.29 14.89 8.42
CA SER A 357 11.43 16.14 9.17
C SER A 357 12.10 17.27 8.36
N ILE A 358 12.89 16.93 7.33
CA ILE A 358 13.49 17.93 6.43
C ILE A 358 12.45 18.60 5.50
N THR A 359 11.30 17.97 5.29
CA THR A 359 10.22 18.49 4.43
C THR A 359 9.01 18.91 5.26
N ASP A 360 8.83 18.27 6.41
CA ASP A 360 7.68 18.40 7.29
C ASP A 360 8.14 18.57 8.76
N PRO A 361 8.31 19.81 9.22
CA PRO A 361 8.74 20.06 10.58
C PRO A 361 7.66 19.73 11.63
N THR A 362 6.43 19.40 11.23
CA THR A 362 5.33 19.14 12.18
C THR A 362 5.39 17.75 12.82
N VAL A 363 6.25 16.85 12.30
CA VAL A 363 6.33 15.45 12.75
C VAL A 363 7.30 15.19 13.89
N ALA A 364 8.08 16.21 14.29
CA ALA A 364 9.04 16.15 15.39
C ALA A 364 9.09 17.49 16.17
N PRO A 365 9.59 17.51 17.41
CA PRO A 365 9.86 18.77 18.13
C PRO A 365 10.87 19.67 17.41
N GLU A 366 10.87 20.96 17.71
CA GLU A 366 11.82 21.91 17.14
C GLU A 366 13.28 21.49 17.40
N GLY A 367 14.12 21.51 16.37
CA GLY A 367 15.52 21.06 16.41
C GLY A 367 15.70 19.55 16.42
N HIS A 368 14.63 18.79 16.37
CA HIS A 368 14.61 17.32 16.34
C HIS A 368 14.22 16.79 14.97
N SER A 369 14.46 15.50 14.74
CA SER A 369 13.96 14.80 13.55
C SER A 369 13.41 13.43 13.90
N GLN A 370 12.70 12.84 12.96
CA GLN A 370 12.26 11.44 13.06
C GLN A 370 12.72 10.64 11.85
N LEU A 371 13.16 9.42 12.10
CA LEU A 371 13.45 8.45 11.05
C LEU A 371 12.49 7.27 11.12
N TYR A 372 11.85 7.00 10.00
CA TYR A 372 11.11 5.77 9.76
C TYR A 372 12.01 4.85 8.96
N ILE A 373 12.30 3.67 9.49
CA ILE A 373 13.19 2.69 8.87
C ILE A 373 12.41 1.41 8.62
N LEU A 374 12.46 0.91 7.38
CA LEU A 374 11.80 -0.31 6.98
C LEU A 374 12.82 -1.29 6.36
N VAL A 375 12.83 -2.50 6.89
CA VAL A 375 13.61 -3.61 6.34
C VAL A 375 12.66 -4.72 5.93
N PRO A 376 12.54 -5.04 4.63
CA PRO A 376 11.77 -6.19 4.18
C PRO A 376 12.38 -7.48 4.74
N THR A 377 11.53 -8.32 5.35
CA THR A 377 11.97 -9.58 5.96
C THR A 377 10.91 -10.67 5.82
N ILE A 378 11.19 -11.86 6.34
CA ILE A 378 10.26 -12.99 6.31
C ILE A 378 8.99 -12.70 7.12
N ASN A 379 7.87 -13.31 6.73
CA ASN A 379 6.65 -13.35 7.54
C ASN A 379 6.74 -14.44 8.64
N THR A 380 5.68 -14.59 9.45
CA THR A 380 5.71 -15.52 10.62
C THR A 380 5.46 -16.99 10.27
N ARG A 381 5.37 -17.37 8.99
CA ARG A 381 5.03 -18.73 8.54
C ARG A 381 5.92 -19.83 9.17
N HIS A 382 7.20 -19.55 9.32
CA HIS A 382 8.18 -20.53 9.77
C HIS A 382 8.67 -20.32 11.22
N GLY A 383 8.04 -19.40 11.97
CA GLY A 383 8.19 -19.32 13.42
C GLY A 383 9.54 -18.78 13.90
N HIS A 384 10.10 -17.75 13.22
CA HIS A 384 11.29 -17.06 13.73
C HIS A 384 11.00 -16.34 15.05
N ASP A 385 11.88 -16.51 16.04
CA ASP A 385 11.77 -15.88 17.36
C ASP A 385 12.29 -14.43 17.33
N TRP A 386 11.40 -13.51 16.96
CA TRP A 386 11.73 -12.09 16.91
C TRP A 386 11.99 -11.49 18.29
N GLU A 387 11.37 -12.00 19.36
CA GLU A 387 11.62 -11.51 20.72
C GLU A 387 13.09 -11.73 21.13
N ALA A 388 13.64 -12.88 20.78
CA ALA A 388 15.03 -13.19 21.07
C ALA A 388 16.04 -12.43 20.19
N THR A 389 15.66 -12.04 18.96
CA THR A 389 16.62 -11.56 17.94
C THR A 389 16.45 -10.09 17.55
N LYS A 390 15.32 -9.45 17.90
CA LYS A 390 14.98 -8.10 17.44
C LYS A 390 16.04 -7.04 17.77
N GLN A 391 16.71 -7.12 18.93
CA GLN A 391 17.72 -6.15 19.31
C GLN A 391 19.02 -6.32 18.51
N GLU A 392 19.45 -7.55 18.30
CA GLU A 392 20.63 -7.84 17.45
C GLU A 392 20.36 -7.39 16.01
N TYR A 393 19.17 -7.68 15.50
CA TYR A 393 18.78 -7.28 14.15
C TYR A 393 18.69 -5.75 14.00
N ARG A 394 18.11 -5.08 14.99
CA ARG A 394 18.11 -3.61 15.09
C ARG A 394 19.51 -3.03 14.99
N ASP A 395 20.47 -3.59 15.74
CA ASP A 395 21.84 -3.09 15.75
C ASP A 395 22.54 -3.29 14.39
N LYS A 396 22.27 -4.39 13.69
CA LYS A 396 22.75 -4.60 12.31
C LYS A 396 22.16 -3.56 11.35
N VAL A 397 20.86 -3.25 11.47
CA VAL A 397 20.19 -2.23 10.64
C VAL A 397 20.82 -0.85 10.87
N LEU A 398 21.01 -0.44 12.12
CA LEU A 398 21.63 0.84 12.45
C LEU A 398 23.08 0.91 11.97
N GLN A 399 23.84 -0.16 12.13
CA GLN A 399 25.20 -0.25 11.61
C GLN A 399 25.24 -0.05 10.09
N ARG A 400 24.33 -0.71 9.34
CA ARG A 400 24.22 -0.56 7.89
C ARG A 400 23.94 0.90 7.49
N ILE A 401 23.07 1.59 8.22
CA ILE A 401 22.74 2.99 7.98
C ILE A 401 23.97 3.87 8.25
N GLU A 402 24.63 3.70 9.40
CA GLU A 402 25.83 4.45 9.74
C GLU A 402 26.98 4.23 8.74
N GLU A 403 27.15 3.02 8.23
CA GLU A 403 28.17 2.70 7.22
C GLU A 403 27.87 3.32 5.85
N ARG A 404 26.60 3.37 5.44
CA ARG A 404 26.18 3.69 4.06
C ARG A 404 25.61 5.08 3.86
N THR A 405 25.45 5.87 4.95
CA THR A 405 24.89 7.24 4.90
C THR A 405 25.81 8.24 5.60
N GLY A 406 25.44 9.53 5.57
CA GLY A 406 26.09 10.59 6.36
C GLY A 406 25.78 10.53 7.85
N MET A 407 24.88 9.66 8.30
CA MET A 407 24.44 9.57 9.71
C MET A 407 25.38 8.70 10.55
N LYS A 408 26.67 9.05 10.63
CA LYS A 408 27.73 8.25 11.28
C LYS A 408 27.61 8.13 12.80
N ASP A 409 26.87 9.03 13.43
CA ASP A 409 26.61 9.12 14.87
C ASP A 409 25.13 8.87 15.22
N LEU A 410 24.40 8.17 14.35
CA LEU A 410 22.96 7.98 14.48
C LEU A 410 22.53 7.44 15.85
N ARG A 411 23.25 6.43 16.36
CA ARG A 411 22.91 5.80 17.64
C ARG A 411 23.00 6.74 18.83
N GLU A 412 23.90 7.73 18.78
CA GLU A 412 24.12 8.70 19.88
C GLU A 412 22.95 9.69 20.01
N HIS A 413 22.16 9.85 18.95
CA HIS A 413 21.08 10.83 18.85
C HIS A 413 19.66 10.23 19.00
N ILE A 414 19.54 8.91 19.24
CA ILE A 414 18.24 8.27 19.44
C ILE A 414 17.72 8.58 20.85
N VAL A 415 16.62 9.33 20.94
CA VAL A 415 15.97 9.71 22.20
C VAL A 415 14.59 9.08 22.37
N ALA A 416 14.01 8.54 21.30
CA ALA A 416 12.76 7.77 21.33
C ALA A 416 12.82 6.66 20.30
N GLU A 417 12.29 5.49 20.62
CA GLU A 417 12.35 4.34 19.74
C GLU A 417 11.13 3.44 19.90
N ARG A 418 10.63 2.91 18.77
CA ARG A 418 9.72 1.76 18.73
C ARG A 418 10.15 0.80 17.64
N ILE A 419 10.19 -0.48 17.97
CA ILE A 419 10.42 -1.59 17.04
C ILE A 419 9.08 -2.26 16.77
N LEU A 420 8.77 -2.54 15.48
CA LEU A 420 7.70 -3.46 15.10
C LEU A 420 8.29 -4.61 14.28
N THR A 421 8.05 -5.82 14.73
CA THR A 421 8.47 -7.07 14.11
C THR A 421 7.34 -7.69 13.30
N PRO A 422 7.60 -8.72 12.47
CA PRO A 422 6.56 -9.53 11.84
C PRO A 422 5.55 -10.13 12.83
N THR A 423 5.98 -10.45 14.06
CA THR A 423 5.11 -10.94 15.12
C THR A 423 4.15 -9.85 15.60
N ASP A 424 4.64 -8.62 15.79
CA ASP A 424 3.81 -7.48 16.20
C ASP A 424 2.78 -7.13 15.11
N TRP A 425 3.16 -7.19 13.83
CA TRP A 425 2.20 -7.02 12.73
C TRP A 425 1.06 -8.05 12.78
N ARG A 426 1.36 -9.30 13.16
CA ARG A 426 0.35 -10.35 13.32
C ARG A 426 -0.52 -10.09 14.55
N ASP A 427 0.09 -9.85 15.71
CA ASP A 427 -0.58 -9.92 17.02
C ASP A 427 -1.26 -8.59 17.40
N GLU A 428 -0.62 -7.44 17.13
CA GLU A 428 -1.22 -6.12 17.38
C GLU A 428 -2.03 -5.62 16.17
N GLY A 429 -1.57 -5.94 14.96
CA GLY A 429 -2.14 -5.44 13.70
C GLY A 429 -3.28 -6.28 13.14
N ASP A 430 -3.55 -7.49 13.65
CA ASP A 430 -4.46 -8.48 13.05
C ASP A 430 -4.13 -8.79 11.58
N ILE A 431 -2.83 -8.79 11.25
CA ILE A 431 -2.35 -9.10 9.91
C ILE A 431 -1.98 -10.57 9.85
N PHE A 432 -2.71 -11.34 9.06
CA PHE A 432 -2.50 -12.78 8.94
C PHE A 432 -1.05 -13.10 8.56
N MET A 433 -0.37 -13.92 9.37
CA MET A 433 1.06 -14.24 9.25
C MET A 433 2.00 -13.04 9.28
N GLY A 434 1.56 -11.87 9.74
CA GLY A 434 2.36 -10.65 9.68
C GLY A 434 2.72 -10.22 8.23
N ALA A 435 2.02 -10.73 7.22
CA ALA A 435 2.27 -10.43 5.81
C ALA A 435 1.75 -9.04 5.45
N THR A 436 2.58 -8.01 5.59
CA THR A 436 2.19 -6.60 5.54
C THR A 436 1.57 -6.17 4.21
N PHE A 437 1.91 -6.84 3.10
CA PHE A 437 1.33 -6.61 1.77
C PHE A 437 0.22 -7.62 1.40
N ASN A 438 -0.26 -8.42 2.37
CA ASN A 438 -1.34 -9.40 2.20
C ASN A 438 -0.98 -10.55 1.25
N LEU A 439 -1.96 -11.09 0.49
CA LEU A 439 -1.73 -12.12 -0.51
C LEU A 439 -0.74 -11.67 -1.60
N ALA A 440 0.22 -12.51 -1.94
CA ALA A 440 1.18 -12.23 -3.01
C ALA A 440 0.46 -12.00 -4.36
N HIS A 441 1.07 -11.16 -5.23
CA HIS A 441 0.51 -10.80 -6.53
C HIS A 441 0.98 -11.73 -7.64
N THR A 442 1.01 -13.04 -7.36
CA THR A 442 1.32 -14.06 -8.37
C THR A 442 0.15 -14.21 -9.35
N ILE A 443 0.43 -14.66 -10.59
CA ILE A 443 -0.57 -14.79 -11.67
C ILE A 443 -1.78 -15.61 -11.23
N ASP A 444 -1.54 -16.66 -10.44
CA ASP A 444 -2.56 -17.53 -9.87
C ASP A 444 -3.34 -16.93 -8.66
N GLN A 445 -2.99 -15.71 -8.26
CA GLN A 445 -3.66 -14.95 -7.19
C GLN A 445 -4.03 -13.52 -7.59
N MET A 446 -4.18 -13.23 -8.89
CA MET A 446 -4.54 -11.93 -9.44
C MET A 446 -5.83 -11.96 -10.24
N LEU A 447 -6.41 -10.79 -10.47
CA LEU A 447 -7.64 -10.60 -11.26
C LEU A 447 -8.78 -11.53 -10.77
N TYR A 448 -9.26 -12.43 -11.61
CA TYR A 448 -10.32 -13.38 -11.23
C TYR A 448 -9.93 -14.34 -10.11
N PHE A 449 -8.65 -14.65 -9.96
CA PHE A 449 -8.15 -15.57 -8.92
C PHE A 449 -7.89 -14.88 -7.59
N ARG A 450 -7.89 -13.54 -7.57
CA ARG A 450 -7.82 -12.76 -6.31
C ARG A 450 -9.19 -12.75 -5.64
N PRO A 451 -9.28 -12.66 -4.29
CA PRO A 451 -10.56 -12.47 -3.61
C PRO A 451 -11.38 -11.37 -4.26
N HIS A 452 -12.63 -11.66 -4.56
CA HIS A 452 -13.51 -10.75 -5.30
C HIS A 452 -14.03 -9.65 -4.36
N ASN A 453 -14.39 -8.51 -4.94
CA ASN A 453 -14.97 -7.38 -4.22
C ASN A 453 -16.39 -7.67 -3.65
N ARG A 454 -17.03 -8.74 -4.04
CA ARG A 454 -18.24 -9.30 -3.41
C ARG A 454 -18.00 -10.75 -3.06
N LEU A 455 -18.25 -11.13 -1.81
CA LEU A 455 -18.03 -12.49 -1.34
C LEU A 455 -18.95 -13.47 -2.10
N LYS A 456 -18.35 -14.52 -2.65
CA LYS A 456 -19.09 -15.53 -3.43
C LYS A 456 -20.13 -16.23 -2.57
N GLY A 457 -21.37 -16.29 -3.06
CA GLY A 457 -22.51 -16.90 -2.36
C GLY A 457 -23.36 -15.91 -1.57
N TYR A 458 -22.91 -14.68 -1.39
CA TYR A 458 -23.62 -13.62 -0.66
C TYR A 458 -23.95 -12.46 -1.60
N LYS A 459 -25.16 -11.90 -1.44
CA LYS A 459 -25.60 -10.79 -2.30
C LYS A 459 -25.17 -9.43 -1.77
N ASN A 460 -25.06 -9.30 -0.44
CA ASN A 460 -24.92 -8.04 0.28
C ASN A 460 -23.64 -7.96 1.15
N LEU A 461 -22.64 -8.81 0.89
CA LEU A 461 -21.37 -8.80 1.60
C LEU A 461 -20.23 -8.51 0.63
N TYR A 462 -19.59 -7.36 0.83
CA TYR A 462 -18.52 -6.85 -0.02
C TYR A 462 -17.18 -6.88 0.71
N LEU A 463 -16.10 -6.94 -0.05
CA LEU A 463 -14.73 -6.97 0.44
C LEU A 463 -13.95 -5.82 -0.18
N VAL A 464 -13.12 -5.15 0.64
CA VAL A 464 -12.20 -4.10 0.20
C VAL A 464 -10.84 -4.27 0.86
N GLY A 465 -9.84 -3.55 0.38
CA GLY A 465 -8.49 -3.56 0.91
C GLY A 465 -7.50 -4.38 0.12
N GLY A 466 -6.25 -4.44 0.61
CA GLY A 466 -5.11 -5.02 -0.13
C GLY A 466 -5.20 -6.52 -0.41
N GLY A 467 -6.00 -7.27 0.34
CA GLY A 467 -6.23 -8.70 0.12
C GLY A 467 -7.25 -9.01 -0.98
N THR A 468 -7.98 -8.01 -1.46
CA THR A 468 -8.99 -8.09 -2.52
C THR A 468 -8.49 -7.53 -3.83
N HIS A 469 -9.25 -7.75 -4.92
CA HIS A 469 -8.97 -7.07 -6.20
C HIS A 469 -9.17 -5.54 -6.05
N PRO A 470 -8.30 -4.68 -6.63
CA PRO A 470 -7.16 -4.97 -7.52
C PRO A 470 -5.91 -5.50 -6.82
N GLY A 471 -5.67 -5.19 -5.56
CA GLY A 471 -4.53 -5.66 -4.82
C GLY A 471 -4.00 -4.70 -3.75
N SER A 472 -2.77 -4.94 -3.30
CA SER A 472 -2.09 -4.15 -2.27
C SER A 472 -1.45 -2.90 -2.87
N GLY A 473 -1.29 -1.87 -2.03
CA GLY A 473 -0.80 -0.54 -2.39
C GLY A 473 -1.91 0.50 -2.24
N LEU A 474 -1.58 1.70 -1.75
CA LEU A 474 -2.58 2.70 -1.39
C LEU A 474 -3.55 3.03 -2.55
N PRO A 475 -3.09 3.31 -3.80
CA PRO A 475 -4.01 3.61 -4.90
C PRO A 475 -4.96 2.45 -5.22
N THR A 476 -4.46 1.21 -5.22
CA THR A 476 -5.29 0.02 -5.50
C THR A 476 -6.23 -0.31 -4.34
N ILE A 477 -5.87 -0.01 -3.10
CA ILE A 477 -6.74 -0.14 -1.93
C ILE A 477 -7.90 0.86 -2.01
N LEU A 478 -7.63 2.10 -2.35
CA LEU A 478 -8.63 3.14 -2.60
C LEU A 478 -9.60 2.71 -3.72
N GLU A 479 -9.04 2.21 -4.82
CA GLU A 479 -9.81 1.70 -5.95
C GLU A 479 -10.68 0.49 -5.57
N SER A 480 -10.21 -0.40 -4.68
CA SER A 480 -11.03 -1.52 -4.20
C SER A 480 -12.30 -1.05 -3.51
N GLY A 481 -12.21 0.06 -2.75
CA GLY A 481 -13.36 0.73 -2.12
C GLY A 481 -14.34 1.26 -3.16
N ARG A 482 -13.84 1.96 -4.19
CA ARG A 482 -14.64 2.47 -5.30
C ARG A 482 -15.35 1.34 -6.07
N ILE A 483 -14.63 0.26 -6.40
CA ILE A 483 -15.21 -0.91 -7.09
C ILE A 483 -16.35 -1.52 -6.28
N SER A 484 -16.14 -1.77 -4.98
CA SER A 484 -17.15 -2.38 -4.11
C SER A 484 -18.38 -1.48 -3.96
N SER A 485 -18.17 -0.16 -3.81
CA SER A 485 -19.24 0.84 -3.74
C SER A 485 -20.06 0.88 -5.04
N ASN A 486 -19.39 0.87 -6.19
CA ASN A 486 -20.06 0.84 -7.50
C ASN A 486 -20.88 -0.44 -7.68
N MET A 487 -20.32 -1.62 -7.31
CA MET A 487 -21.05 -2.89 -7.36
C MET A 487 -22.27 -2.89 -6.44
N LEU A 488 -22.20 -2.24 -5.28
CA LEU A 488 -23.32 -2.09 -4.37
C LEU A 488 -24.41 -1.20 -5.01
N CYS A 489 -24.05 -0.02 -5.53
CA CYS A 489 -24.97 0.87 -6.22
C CYS A 489 -25.65 0.18 -7.41
N ASP A 490 -24.89 -0.57 -8.23
CA ASP A 490 -25.41 -1.34 -9.35
C ASP A 490 -26.44 -2.38 -8.90
N SER A 491 -26.21 -3.05 -7.76
CA SER A 491 -27.15 -4.05 -7.21
C SER A 491 -28.45 -3.44 -6.70
N GLU A 492 -28.42 -2.19 -6.26
CA GLU A 492 -29.56 -1.48 -5.69
C GLU A 492 -30.21 -0.50 -6.67
N GLY A 493 -29.70 -0.43 -7.90
CA GLY A 493 -30.23 0.47 -8.93
C GLY A 493 -29.99 1.96 -8.63
N VAL A 494 -29.00 2.27 -7.80
CA VAL A 494 -28.60 3.65 -7.52
C VAL A 494 -27.69 4.14 -8.64
N SER A 495 -28.13 5.18 -9.33
CA SER A 495 -27.34 5.82 -10.38
C SER A 495 -26.20 6.66 -9.78
N TYR A 496 -25.05 6.64 -10.41
CA TYR A 496 -23.88 7.44 -10.02
C TYR A 496 -23.08 7.88 -11.25
N SER A 497 -22.42 9.01 -11.14
CA SER A 497 -21.40 9.43 -12.10
C SER A 497 -20.03 8.99 -11.60
N ARG A 498 -19.16 8.66 -12.56
CA ARG A 498 -17.73 8.44 -12.27
C ARG A 498 -16.96 9.68 -12.67
N ALA A 499 -16.06 10.13 -11.79
CA ALA A 499 -15.03 11.04 -12.20
C ALA A 499 -14.00 10.26 -13.02
N ASP A 500 -13.57 10.79 -14.13
CA ASP A 500 -12.52 10.24 -14.98
C ASP A 500 -11.50 11.34 -15.25
N LEU A 501 -10.59 11.54 -14.29
CA LEU A 501 -9.48 12.49 -14.40
C LEU A 501 -8.26 11.85 -15.06
N ALA A 502 -8.28 10.51 -15.23
CA ALA A 502 -7.16 9.77 -15.79
C ALA A 502 -6.75 10.21 -17.21
N PRO A 503 -7.67 10.58 -18.14
CA PRO A 503 -7.25 11.04 -19.47
C PRO A 503 -6.31 12.25 -19.45
N GLU A 504 -6.49 13.17 -18.52
CA GLU A 504 -5.63 14.35 -18.37
C GLU A 504 -4.24 13.98 -17.88
N PHE A 505 -4.15 12.98 -16.99
CA PHE A 505 -2.88 12.49 -16.44
C PHE A 505 -2.22 11.43 -17.30
N LEU A 506 -3.01 10.66 -18.06
CA LEU A 506 -2.49 9.58 -18.93
C LEU A 506 -2.15 10.05 -20.35
N ALA A 507 -2.30 11.34 -20.63
CA ALA A 507 -2.04 11.95 -21.96
C ALA A 507 -0.55 11.93 -22.39
#